data_31467329a8dd43b5c633bfc9fb226ae2
#
_entry.id   31467329a8dd43b5c633bfc9fb226ae2
#
_cell.length_a   1.000
_cell.length_b   1.000
_cell.length_c   1.000
_cell.angle_alpha   90.00
_cell.angle_beta   90.00
_cell.angle_gamma   90.00
#
_symmetry.space_group_name_H-M   'P 1'
#
loop_
_entity.id
_entity.type
_entity.pdbx_description
1 polymer ?
#
loop_
_entity_poly.entity_id
_entity_poly.type
_entity_poly.pdbx_seq_one_letter_code
_entity_poly.pdbx_strand_id
1 'polypeptide(L)'
;MSAMPNESWVALLEDDKLVEVMLERPDQDRIIGGIYLGRVEAVLPGIQAAFVDIGTEKAGFLHVSDLIRDEDPEEENGKGDRRRHSRTRKYPPIQDHVQKGQTLLVQVTKEPISSKGPRITAQISLPGRFLVYMPHSDNVGVSRRIEDRAQRTKLRRMAKKILPRDSGGIIIRTVSEEVTEKKIEHEFKHLRESWNKVLAGSKSQEAPALVHRGAQLIGGVIRDLFSDKFDAVKIDSKTIYNEVLEYVKSVDPELSNRVHLHKGEEPLFDKYGVGEEIQRAFERKVPLKLGGHIVIEPTEALVSIDVNTGRFTGKGKKKDPAKTILQTNLGAAQEIAKQLRLRDIGGIIVADFIDMESQAHRDQVLHELKTHLGRDRARTKAFEVSSLGLIEMTRQRVRPSLFNSLTSVCTSCRGVGRVYTPATVLRQIERSLRRAGSAKEEKRIVVRLHPEVALRVIEEEPGLLKRLRSRTRMDLSLRDDPLIGLDEFRLLSGPSETDVTSKYAVA
;
A
#
# COMPACT_ATOMS: atom_id res chain seq x y z
N MET A 1 13.76 7.12 -12.44
CA MET A 1 13.94 5.79 -11.85
C MET A 1 15.33 5.72 -11.28
N SER A 2 15.44 5.41 -10.02
CA SER A 2 16.73 5.26 -9.32
C SER A 2 16.88 3.83 -8.83
N ALA A 3 18.02 3.21 -9.11
CA ALA A 3 18.27 1.82 -8.76
C ALA A 3 19.61 1.71 -8.01
N MET A 4 19.50 1.41 -6.73
CA MET A 4 20.62 1.11 -5.83
C MET A 4 20.69 -0.40 -5.58
N PRO A 5 21.82 -0.94 -5.08
CA PRO A 5 21.96 -2.38 -4.83
C PRO A 5 20.87 -2.97 -3.93
N ASN A 6 20.39 -2.20 -2.96
CA ASN A 6 19.45 -2.65 -1.93
C ASN A 6 18.06 -2.07 -2.07
N GLU A 7 17.80 -1.21 -3.05
CA GLU A 7 16.46 -0.67 -3.28
C GLU A 7 16.33 -0.04 -4.67
N SER A 8 15.13 -0.11 -5.21
CA SER A 8 14.75 0.52 -6.47
C SER A 8 13.60 1.48 -6.25
N TRP A 9 13.74 2.69 -6.77
CA TRP A 9 12.74 3.74 -6.66
C TRP A 9 12.23 4.16 -8.03
N VAL A 10 10.94 4.36 -8.12
CA VAL A 10 10.30 4.97 -9.29
C VAL A 10 9.46 6.16 -8.84
N ALA A 11 9.78 7.33 -9.38
CA ALA A 11 9.03 8.56 -9.18
C ALA A 11 8.30 8.93 -10.48
N LEU A 12 7.00 9.23 -10.39
CA LEU A 12 6.21 9.76 -11.49
C LEU A 12 5.96 11.25 -11.26
N LEU A 13 6.28 12.05 -12.26
CA LEU A 13 6.05 13.50 -12.25
C LEU A 13 4.99 13.85 -13.29
N GLU A 14 4.07 14.74 -12.95
CA GLU A 14 3.11 15.40 -13.83
C GLU A 14 3.34 16.91 -13.72
N ASP A 15 3.62 17.60 -14.82
CA ASP A 15 3.97 19.03 -14.83
C ASP A 15 5.06 19.38 -13.80
N ASP A 16 6.15 18.62 -13.82
CA ASP A 16 7.30 18.73 -12.91
C ASP A 16 6.98 18.56 -11.41
N LYS A 17 5.80 18.01 -11.07
CA LYS A 17 5.41 17.73 -9.68
C LYS A 17 5.35 16.24 -9.44
N LEU A 18 5.89 15.82 -8.32
CA LEU A 18 5.80 14.44 -7.88
C LEU A 18 4.36 14.07 -7.55
N VAL A 19 3.84 13.03 -8.22
CA VAL A 19 2.47 12.57 -8.01
C VAL A 19 2.38 11.11 -7.53
N GLU A 20 3.44 10.34 -7.73
CA GLU A 20 3.47 8.96 -7.27
C GLU A 20 4.91 8.50 -7.05
N VAL A 21 5.13 7.75 -5.98
CA VAL A 21 6.42 7.12 -5.65
C VAL A 21 6.20 5.64 -5.40
N MET A 22 7.10 4.84 -5.92
CA MET A 22 7.11 3.39 -5.72
C MET A 22 8.50 2.97 -5.26
N LEU A 23 8.53 2.09 -4.27
CA LEU A 23 9.75 1.52 -3.70
C LEU A 23 9.68 -0.01 -3.77
N GLU A 24 10.80 -0.62 -4.10
CA GLU A 24 11.02 -2.07 -3.98
C GLU A 24 12.38 -2.30 -3.32
N ARG A 25 12.39 -3.18 -2.31
CA ARG A 25 13.60 -3.63 -1.62
C ARG A 25 13.82 -5.10 -1.89
N PRO A 26 15.04 -5.54 -2.26
CA PRO A 26 15.34 -6.95 -2.52
C PRO A 26 15.09 -7.87 -1.31
N ASP A 27 15.28 -7.35 -0.08
CA ASP A 27 15.08 -8.09 1.16
C ASP A 27 13.59 -8.40 1.44
N GLN A 28 12.70 -7.65 0.80
CA GLN A 28 11.27 -7.94 0.78
C GLN A 28 10.95 -8.59 -0.58
N ASP A 29 11.32 -9.87 -0.73
CA ASP A 29 11.04 -10.63 -1.95
C ASP A 29 9.59 -10.42 -2.36
N ARG A 30 9.40 -9.54 -3.35
CA ARG A 30 8.09 -9.32 -3.94
C ARG A 30 7.69 -10.59 -4.66
N ILE A 31 6.86 -11.37 -3.99
CA ILE A 31 6.41 -12.66 -4.51
C ILE A 31 5.21 -12.55 -5.46
N ILE A 32 4.56 -11.38 -5.53
CA ILE A 32 3.43 -11.14 -6.44
C ILE A 32 3.82 -11.40 -7.88
N GLY A 33 2.96 -12.17 -8.57
CA GLY A 33 3.16 -12.56 -9.97
C GLY A 33 4.13 -13.71 -10.14
N GLY A 34 4.87 -14.09 -9.09
CA GLY A 34 5.72 -15.28 -9.10
C GLY A 34 4.91 -16.56 -9.29
N ILE A 35 5.43 -17.47 -10.11
CA ILE A 35 4.83 -18.79 -10.37
C ILE A 35 5.68 -19.82 -9.66
N TYR A 36 5.03 -20.61 -8.83
CA TYR A 36 5.65 -21.63 -7.98
C TYR A 36 5.10 -23.01 -8.31
N LEU A 37 5.95 -24.00 -8.24
CA LEU A 37 5.54 -25.39 -8.11
C LEU A 37 5.28 -25.64 -6.62
N GLY A 38 4.01 -25.67 -6.20
CA GLY A 38 3.63 -25.80 -4.80
C GLY A 38 3.19 -27.22 -4.46
N ARG A 39 3.25 -27.57 -3.16
CA ARG A 39 2.74 -28.82 -2.61
C ARG A 39 1.59 -28.56 -1.66
N VAL A 40 0.46 -29.23 -1.86
CA VAL A 40 -0.73 -29.06 -1.01
C VAL A 40 -0.47 -29.65 0.38
N GLU A 41 -0.50 -28.82 1.41
CA GLU A 41 -0.33 -29.22 2.81
C GLU A 41 -1.65 -29.64 3.45
N ALA A 42 -2.72 -28.89 3.20
CA ALA A 42 -4.02 -29.14 3.78
C ALA A 42 -5.15 -28.69 2.84
N VAL A 43 -6.25 -29.44 2.86
CA VAL A 43 -7.50 -29.07 2.19
C VAL A 43 -8.56 -28.84 3.26
N LEU A 44 -9.26 -27.72 3.20
CA LEU A 44 -10.26 -27.28 4.18
C LEU A 44 -11.63 -27.13 3.51
N PRO A 45 -12.44 -28.20 3.46
CA PRO A 45 -13.74 -28.17 2.80
C PRO A 45 -14.70 -27.16 3.40
N GLY A 46 -14.63 -26.91 4.71
CA GLY A 46 -15.52 -25.95 5.41
C GLY A 46 -15.44 -24.52 4.91
N ILE A 47 -14.27 -24.10 4.39
CA ILE A 47 -14.06 -22.75 3.81
C ILE A 47 -13.74 -22.82 2.32
N GLN A 48 -13.87 -23.98 1.69
CA GLN A 48 -13.62 -24.21 0.27
C GLN A 48 -12.23 -23.71 -0.18
N ALA A 49 -11.19 -24.02 0.60
CA ALA A 49 -9.82 -23.56 0.38
C ALA A 49 -8.80 -24.66 0.65
N ALA A 50 -7.60 -24.49 0.11
CA ALA A 50 -6.43 -25.29 0.41
C ALA A 50 -5.25 -24.40 0.81
N PHE A 51 -4.37 -24.94 1.67
CA PHE A 51 -3.06 -24.38 1.94
C PHE A 51 -2.00 -25.12 1.13
N VAL A 52 -1.16 -24.35 0.45
CA VAL A 52 -0.14 -24.86 -0.47
C VAL A 52 1.21 -24.31 -0.05
N ASP A 53 2.14 -25.20 0.26
CA ASP A 53 3.53 -24.83 0.47
C ASP A 53 4.16 -24.40 -0.86
N ILE A 54 4.66 -23.18 -0.92
CA ILE A 54 5.34 -22.59 -2.07
C ILE A 54 6.81 -22.25 -1.77
N GLY A 55 7.34 -22.74 -0.63
CA GLY A 55 8.71 -22.48 -0.19
C GLY A 55 8.89 -21.12 0.49
N THR A 56 7.82 -20.48 0.93
CA THR A 56 7.82 -19.25 1.73
C THR A 56 7.54 -19.55 3.20
N GLU A 57 7.83 -18.59 4.10
CA GLU A 57 7.59 -18.77 5.55
C GLU A 57 6.17 -19.21 5.89
N LYS A 58 5.18 -18.80 5.08
CA LYS A 58 3.76 -19.13 5.27
C LYS A 58 3.18 -19.76 4.02
N ALA A 59 2.40 -20.81 4.18
CA ALA A 59 1.70 -21.47 3.09
C ALA A 59 0.75 -20.53 2.35
N GLY A 60 0.67 -20.66 1.04
CA GLY A 60 -0.24 -19.92 0.17
C GLY A 60 -1.69 -20.35 0.35
N PHE A 61 -2.62 -19.39 0.39
CA PHE A 61 -4.05 -19.65 0.47
C PHE A 61 -4.67 -19.71 -0.93
N LEU A 62 -5.19 -20.90 -1.28
CA LEU A 62 -5.87 -21.19 -2.54
C LEU A 62 -7.36 -21.43 -2.29
N HIS A 63 -8.22 -20.51 -2.73
CA HIS A 63 -9.66 -20.70 -2.66
C HIS A 63 -10.18 -21.39 -3.92
N VAL A 64 -11.29 -22.13 -3.83
CA VAL A 64 -11.88 -22.87 -4.95
C VAL A 64 -12.15 -21.99 -6.19
N SER A 65 -12.52 -20.74 -6.03
CA SER A 65 -12.70 -19.79 -7.13
C SER A 65 -11.40 -19.41 -7.85
N ASP A 66 -10.25 -19.62 -7.22
CA ASP A 66 -8.93 -19.38 -7.80
C ASP A 66 -8.32 -20.65 -8.42
N LEU A 67 -8.99 -21.79 -8.20
CA LEU A 67 -8.61 -23.10 -8.77
C LEU A 67 -9.37 -23.39 -10.07
N ILE A 68 -10.69 -23.18 -10.03
CA ILE A 68 -11.60 -23.51 -11.13
C ILE A 68 -12.02 -22.22 -11.80
N ARG A 69 -12.02 -22.22 -13.12
CA ARG A 69 -12.48 -21.08 -13.91
C ARG A 69 -13.99 -21.13 -14.08
N ASP A 70 -14.64 -19.99 -13.84
CA ASP A 70 -16.00 -19.77 -14.30
C ASP A 70 -16.00 -19.62 -15.83
N GLU A 71 -16.78 -20.42 -16.52
CA GLU A 71 -17.20 -20.11 -17.88
C GLU A 71 -18.03 -18.81 -17.81
N ASP A 72 -17.60 -17.75 -18.49
CA ASP A 72 -18.29 -16.46 -18.48
C ASP A 72 -19.70 -16.63 -19.09
N PRO A 73 -20.79 -16.35 -18.37
CA PRO A 73 -22.15 -16.51 -18.88
C PRO A 73 -22.56 -15.43 -19.88
N GLU A 74 -21.63 -14.60 -20.39
CA GLU A 74 -21.95 -13.45 -21.26
C GLU A 74 -22.08 -13.79 -22.76
N GLU A 75 -22.01 -15.05 -23.22
CA GLU A 75 -22.20 -15.41 -24.63
C GLU A 75 -23.62 -15.89 -25.00
N GLU A 76 -24.59 -15.90 -24.11
CA GLU A 76 -25.97 -16.12 -24.51
C GLU A 76 -26.68 -14.79 -24.81
N ASN A 77 -26.81 -14.55 -26.12
CA ASN A 77 -27.78 -13.70 -26.85
C ASN A 77 -28.69 -12.79 -26.02
N GLY A 78 -28.56 -11.49 -26.32
CA GLY A 78 -29.47 -10.47 -25.86
C GLY A 78 -30.94 -10.79 -26.12
N LYS A 79 -31.68 -10.95 -25.04
CA LYS A 79 -33.08 -10.65 -24.77
C LYS A 79 -33.47 -11.43 -23.51
N GLY A 80 -33.58 -10.77 -22.39
CA GLY A 80 -34.15 -11.41 -21.20
C GLY A 80 -33.77 -10.77 -19.88
N ASP A 81 -34.70 -9.99 -19.39
CA ASP A 81 -35.07 -9.74 -18.01
C ASP A 81 -34.00 -9.31 -16.99
N ARG A 82 -34.06 -8.02 -16.62
CA ARG A 82 -33.27 -7.33 -15.59
C ARG A 82 -33.54 -7.77 -14.13
N ARG A 83 -34.02 -8.97 -13.89
CA ARG A 83 -34.31 -9.52 -12.57
C ARG A 83 -33.54 -10.82 -12.32
N ARG A 84 -32.18 -10.77 -12.28
CA ARG A 84 -31.41 -11.86 -11.66
C ARG A 84 -30.78 -11.36 -10.36
N HIS A 85 -31.44 -11.75 -9.28
CA HIS A 85 -30.92 -11.80 -7.92
C HIS A 85 -29.53 -12.45 -7.90
N SER A 86 -28.66 -11.99 -7.00
CA SER A 86 -27.36 -12.59 -6.70
C SER A 86 -27.54 -14.09 -6.41
N ARG A 87 -27.42 -14.93 -7.42
CA ARG A 87 -27.22 -16.36 -7.22
C ARG A 87 -25.82 -16.54 -6.68
N THR A 88 -25.71 -16.96 -5.43
CA THR A 88 -24.48 -17.51 -4.86
C THR A 88 -23.94 -18.58 -5.81
N ARG A 89 -22.83 -18.27 -6.48
CA ARG A 89 -22.16 -19.20 -7.41
C ARG A 89 -21.76 -20.44 -6.61
N LYS A 90 -22.33 -21.61 -6.93
CA LYS A 90 -21.93 -22.90 -6.35
C LYS A 90 -20.75 -23.42 -7.15
N TYR A 91 -19.55 -23.30 -6.61
CA TYR A 91 -18.37 -24.02 -7.11
C TYR A 91 -18.47 -25.50 -6.68
N PRO A 92 -17.92 -26.45 -7.49
CA PRO A 92 -17.76 -27.82 -7.04
C PRO A 92 -16.88 -27.84 -5.78
N PRO A 93 -17.03 -28.83 -4.88
CA PRO A 93 -16.25 -28.92 -3.65
C PRO A 93 -14.76 -29.00 -3.94
N ILE A 94 -13.94 -28.25 -3.18
CA ILE A 94 -12.49 -28.18 -3.42
C ILE A 94 -11.79 -29.54 -3.31
N GLN A 95 -12.27 -30.41 -2.42
CA GLN A 95 -11.70 -31.75 -2.22
C GLN A 95 -11.86 -32.68 -3.43
N ASP A 96 -12.75 -32.34 -4.39
CA ASP A 96 -12.89 -33.09 -5.62
C ASP A 96 -11.81 -32.77 -6.65
N HIS A 97 -11.10 -31.65 -6.45
CA HIS A 97 -10.10 -31.11 -7.38
C HIS A 97 -8.68 -31.13 -6.85
N VAL A 98 -8.50 -31.08 -5.53
CA VAL A 98 -7.18 -30.98 -4.89
C VAL A 98 -7.08 -31.93 -3.71
N GLN A 99 -5.97 -32.67 -3.64
CA GLN A 99 -5.67 -33.60 -2.57
C GLN A 99 -4.39 -33.20 -1.82
N LYS A 100 -4.30 -33.56 -0.53
CA LYS A 100 -3.09 -33.37 0.27
C LYS A 100 -1.90 -34.10 -0.36
N GLY A 101 -0.74 -33.44 -0.45
CA GLY A 101 0.47 -33.95 -1.05
C GLY A 101 0.56 -33.75 -2.57
N GLN A 102 -0.54 -33.36 -3.23
CA GLN A 102 -0.55 -33.06 -4.66
C GLN A 102 0.33 -31.84 -4.98
N THR A 103 1.08 -31.91 -6.08
CA THR A 103 1.84 -30.77 -6.62
C THR A 103 1.05 -30.07 -7.71
N LEU A 104 1.07 -28.74 -7.69
CA LEU A 104 0.42 -27.92 -8.70
C LEU A 104 1.18 -26.61 -8.94
N LEU A 105 1.09 -26.09 -10.16
CA LEU A 105 1.57 -24.74 -10.47
C LEU A 105 0.59 -23.72 -9.94
N VAL A 106 1.10 -22.76 -9.17
CA VAL A 106 0.31 -21.66 -8.61
C VAL A 106 1.02 -20.32 -8.80
N GLN A 107 0.24 -19.26 -8.93
CA GLN A 107 0.73 -17.90 -9.05
C GLN A 107 0.29 -17.09 -7.85
N VAL A 108 1.19 -16.27 -7.28
CA VAL A 108 0.86 -15.37 -6.18
C VAL A 108 0.11 -14.15 -6.71
N THR A 109 -1.08 -13.90 -6.16
CA THR A 109 -1.94 -12.76 -6.53
C THR A 109 -1.94 -11.64 -5.51
N LYS A 110 -1.66 -11.95 -4.24
CA LYS A 110 -1.52 -10.96 -3.15
C LYS A 110 -0.42 -11.39 -2.20
N GLU A 111 0.34 -10.42 -1.72
CA GLU A 111 1.36 -10.63 -0.69
C GLU A 111 0.76 -11.04 0.66
N PRO A 112 1.56 -11.71 1.51
CA PRO A 112 1.15 -12.00 2.87
C PRO A 112 0.88 -10.70 3.64
N ILE A 113 -0.16 -10.69 4.46
CA ILE A 113 -0.51 -9.53 5.29
C ILE A 113 -0.57 -10.00 6.75
N SER A 114 0.27 -9.42 7.60
CA SER A 114 0.33 -9.73 9.03
C SER A 114 0.51 -11.25 9.28
N SER A 115 -0.44 -11.91 9.92
CA SER A 115 -0.40 -13.34 10.24
C SER A 115 -0.85 -14.26 9.09
N LYS A 116 -1.37 -13.72 7.98
CA LYS A 116 -1.94 -14.51 6.86
C LYS A 116 -0.90 -14.76 5.77
N GLY A 117 -0.85 -15.97 5.22
CA GLY A 117 -0.05 -16.31 4.06
C GLY A 117 -0.50 -15.62 2.76
N PRO A 118 0.30 -15.70 1.69
CA PRO A 118 -0.03 -15.09 0.40
C PRO A 118 -1.28 -15.73 -0.21
N ARG A 119 -2.06 -14.95 -0.97
CA ARG A 119 -3.14 -15.50 -1.79
C ARG A 119 -2.58 -15.97 -3.12
N ILE A 120 -2.94 -17.18 -3.49
CA ILE A 120 -2.46 -17.81 -4.73
C ILE A 120 -3.63 -18.25 -5.60
N THR A 121 -3.35 -18.44 -6.89
CA THR A 121 -4.31 -18.95 -7.90
C THR A 121 -3.65 -20.00 -8.78
N ALA A 122 -4.40 -21.01 -9.20
CA ALA A 122 -4.00 -21.94 -10.24
C ALA A 122 -4.31 -21.40 -11.66
N GLN A 123 -5.05 -20.31 -11.75
CA GLN A 123 -5.35 -19.62 -13.02
C GLN A 123 -4.19 -18.68 -13.38
N ILE A 124 -3.11 -19.28 -13.89
CA ILE A 124 -1.89 -18.56 -14.22
C ILE A 124 -2.14 -17.56 -15.35
N SER A 125 -1.59 -16.35 -15.19
CA SER A 125 -1.64 -15.28 -16.18
C SER A 125 -0.27 -14.64 -16.34
N LEU A 126 0.14 -14.43 -17.59
CA LEU A 126 1.38 -13.75 -17.94
C LEU A 126 1.03 -12.38 -18.54
N PRO A 127 1.21 -11.29 -17.77
CA PRO A 127 0.88 -9.96 -18.23
C PRO A 127 1.97 -9.43 -19.16
N GLY A 128 1.59 -9.13 -20.40
CA GLY A 128 2.34 -8.31 -21.33
C GLY A 128 1.88 -6.85 -21.30
N ARG A 129 2.40 -6.04 -22.23
CA ARG A 129 2.03 -4.63 -22.40
C ARG A 129 0.64 -4.49 -23.03
N PHE A 130 0.42 -5.17 -24.15
CA PHE A 130 -0.80 -5.08 -24.97
C PHE A 130 -1.84 -6.14 -24.60
N LEU A 131 -1.41 -7.27 -24.10
CA LEU A 131 -2.29 -8.39 -23.75
C LEU A 131 -1.86 -9.09 -22.45
N VAL A 132 -2.79 -9.81 -21.85
CA VAL A 132 -2.51 -10.79 -20.79
C VAL A 132 -2.72 -12.17 -21.39
N TYR A 133 -1.71 -13.03 -21.34
CA TYR A 133 -1.80 -14.41 -21.79
C TYR A 133 -2.21 -15.33 -20.64
N MET A 134 -3.16 -16.21 -20.88
CA MET A 134 -3.72 -17.15 -19.91
C MET A 134 -3.62 -18.58 -20.47
N PRO A 135 -2.55 -19.33 -20.12
CA PRO A 135 -2.27 -20.63 -20.73
C PRO A 135 -3.36 -21.68 -20.58
N HIS A 136 -4.08 -21.65 -19.45
CA HIS A 136 -5.12 -22.63 -19.08
C HIS A 136 -6.53 -22.15 -19.42
N SER A 137 -6.68 -21.24 -20.37
CA SER A 137 -7.96 -20.64 -20.73
C SER A 137 -8.15 -20.62 -22.23
N ASP A 138 -9.36 -20.83 -22.69
CA ASP A 138 -9.72 -20.73 -24.12
C ASP A 138 -10.38 -19.40 -24.46
N ASN A 139 -10.53 -18.49 -23.50
CA ASN A 139 -11.26 -17.25 -23.67
C ASN A 139 -10.43 -16.15 -24.31
N VAL A 140 -11.06 -15.44 -25.28
CA VAL A 140 -10.55 -14.20 -25.86
C VAL A 140 -11.35 -13.02 -25.30
N GLY A 141 -10.73 -12.30 -24.37
CA GLY A 141 -11.29 -11.13 -23.71
C GLY A 141 -10.75 -9.81 -24.25
N VAL A 142 -11.47 -8.73 -23.97
CA VAL A 142 -11.02 -7.35 -24.17
C VAL A 142 -11.31 -6.57 -22.89
N SER A 143 -10.40 -5.69 -22.49
CA SER A 143 -10.53 -4.89 -21.26
C SER A 143 -11.89 -4.20 -21.19
N ARG A 144 -12.57 -4.32 -20.04
CA ARG A 144 -13.85 -3.63 -19.78
C ARG A 144 -13.74 -2.11 -19.70
N ARG A 145 -12.52 -1.57 -19.61
CA ARG A 145 -12.24 -0.13 -19.60
C ARG A 145 -12.33 0.50 -21.00
N ILE A 146 -12.32 -0.30 -22.06
CA ILE A 146 -12.59 0.17 -23.42
C ILE A 146 -14.10 0.28 -23.56
N GLU A 147 -14.62 1.50 -23.58
CA GLU A 147 -16.07 1.77 -23.54
C GLU A 147 -16.73 1.54 -24.92
N ASP A 148 -16.01 1.86 -25.99
CA ASP A 148 -16.52 1.72 -27.37
C ASP A 148 -16.74 0.24 -27.74
N ARG A 149 -18.00 -0.10 -28.02
CA ARG A 149 -18.43 -1.43 -28.45
C ARG A 149 -17.83 -1.86 -29.80
N ALA A 150 -17.72 -0.93 -30.75
CA ALA A 150 -17.19 -1.21 -32.07
C ALA A 150 -15.70 -1.57 -31.98
N GLN A 151 -14.97 -0.77 -31.21
CA GLN A 151 -13.54 -0.99 -30.95
C GLN A 151 -13.31 -2.33 -30.21
N ARG A 152 -14.10 -2.64 -29.18
CA ARG A 152 -14.03 -3.94 -28.49
C ARG A 152 -14.27 -5.11 -29.44
N THR A 153 -15.23 -4.99 -30.34
CA THR A 153 -15.54 -6.04 -31.34
C THR A 153 -14.40 -6.23 -32.31
N LYS A 154 -13.81 -5.13 -32.80
CA LYS A 154 -12.63 -5.14 -33.68
C LYS A 154 -11.44 -5.82 -33.00
N LEU A 155 -11.09 -5.41 -31.77
CA LEU A 155 -9.99 -6.01 -31.00
C LEU A 155 -10.24 -7.49 -30.72
N ARG A 156 -11.47 -7.90 -30.38
CA ARG A 156 -11.81 -9.31 -30.15
C ARG A 156 -11.65 -10.16 -31.44
N ARG A 157 -12.03 -9.63 -32.61
CA ARG A 157 -11.81 -10.32 -33.88
C ARG A 157 -10.32 -10.47 -34.21
N MET A 158 -9.55 -9.40 -33.99
CA MET A 158 -8.09 -9.41 -34.18
C MET A 158 -7.44 -10.46 -33.25
N ALA A 159 -7.81 -10.48 -31.99
CA ALA A 159 -7.31 -11.43 -31.00
C ALA A 159 -7.63 -12.90 -31.40
N LYS A 160 -8.87 -13.17 -31.82
CA LYS A 160 -9.28 -14.52 -32.32
C LYS A 160 -8.51 -14.97 -33.57
N LYS A 161 -8.08 -14.03 -34.41
CA LYS A 161 -7.30 -14.34 -35.63
C LYS A 161 -5.84 -14.70 -35.30
N ILE A 162 -5.26 -14.02 -34.29
CA ILE A 162 -3.87 -14.23 -33.88
C ILE A 162 -3.71 -15.53 -33.08
N LEU A 163 -4.75 -15.96 -32.36
CA LEU A 163 -4.68 -17.08 -31.44
C LEU A 163 -4.82 -18.42 -32.15
N PRO A 164 -3.80 -19.30 -32.18
CA PRO A 164 -3.95 -20.66 -32.68
C PRO A 164 -4.93 -21.46 -31.81
N ARG A 165 -5.53 -22.50 -32.37
CA ARG A 165 -6.37 -23.45 -31.62
C ARG A 165 -5.54 -24.08 -30.49
N ASP A 166 -6.13 -24.27 -29.33
CA ASP A 166 -5.53 -24.93 -28.16
C ASP A 166 -4.24 -24.25 -27.64
N SER A 167 -4.06 -22.94 -27.90
CA SER A 167 -2.88 -22.20 -27.48
C SER A 167 -3.07 -21.37 -26.19
N GLY A 168 -4.18 -21.55 -25.51
CA GLY A 168 -4.58 -20.74 -24.35
C GLY A 168 -5.42 -19.52 -24.74
N GLY A 169 -5.80 -18.70 -23.75
CA GLY A 169 -6.60 -17.49 -23.94
C GLY A 169 -5.79 -16.20 -23.81
N ILE A 170 -6.37 -15.11 -24.28
CA ILE A 170 -5.78 -13.77 -24.14
C ILE A 170 -6.82 -12.73 -23.74
N ILE A 171 -6.40 -11.73 -22.99
CA ILE A 171 -7.19 -10.52 -22.70
C ILE A 171 -6.44 -9.32 -23.26
N ILE A 172 -7.03 -8.64 -24.23
CA ILE A 172 -6.48 -7.38 -24.77
C ILE A 172 -6.62 -6.27 -23.73
N ARG A 173 -5.53 -5.54 -23.48
CA ARG A 173 -5.46 -4.45 -22.49
C ARG A 173 -5.89 -3.12 -23.10
N THR A 174 -6.19 -2.14 -22.24
CA THR A 174 -6.67 -0.81 -22.65
C THR A 174 -5.64 -0.05 -23.51
N VAL A 175 -4.35 -0.24 -23.27
CA VAL A 175 -3.26 0.38 -24.06
C VAL A 175 -3.28 -0.05 -25.53
N SER A 176 -4.04 -1.07 -25.88
CA SER A 176 -4.06 -1.66 -27.22
C SER A 176 -5.12 -1.06 -28.16
N GLU A 177 -5.78 0.03 -27.78
CA GLU A 177 -6.85 0.63 -28.61
C GLU A 177 -6.38 0.97 -30.03
N GLU A 178 -5.16 1.48 -30.19
CA GLU A 178 -4.58 1.91 -31.48
C GLU A 178 -3.46 1.00 -31.98
N VAL A 179 -3.26 -0.16 -31.34
CA VAL A 179 -2.13 -1.05 -31.63
C VAL A 179 -2.40 -1.94 -32.85
N THR A 180 -1.35 -2.15 -33.65
CA THR A 180 -1.41 -3.01 -34.83
C THR A 180 -1.45 -4.51 -34.51
N GLU A 181 -2.08 -5.30 -35.37
CA GLU A 181 -2.16 -6.76 -35.26
C GLU A 181 -0.77 -7.41 -35.06
N LYS A 182 0.24 -6.90 -35.77
CA LYS A 182 1.62 -7.40 -35.72
C LYS A 182 2.25 -7.23 -34.33
N LYS A 183 2.03 -6.10 -33.65
CA LYS A 183 2.55 -5.86 -32.29
C LYS A 183 1.93 -6.82 -31.27
N ILE A 184 0.62 -7.09 -31.39
CA ILE A 184 -0.09 -8.02 -30.50
C ILE A 184 0.37 -9.47 -30.75
N GLU A 185 0.54 -9.86 -32.03
CA GLU A 185 1.04 -11.20 -32.39
C GLU A 185 2.47 -11.44 -31.91
N HIS A 186 3.33 -10.44 -32.03
CA HIS A 186 4.71 -10.52 -31.55
C HIS A 186 4.78 -10.73 -30.04
N GLU A 187 4.02 -9.93 -29.28
CA GLU A 187 3.96 -10.07 -27.83
C GLU A 187 3.35 -11.41 -27.40
N PHE A 188 2.31 -11.88 -28.08
CA PHE A 188 1.74 -13.20 -27.81
C PHE A 188 2.77 -14.33 -27.96
N LYS A 189 3.57 -14.31 -29.05
CA LYS A 189 4.66 -15.28 -29.26
C LYS A 189 5.67 -15.26 -28.11
N HIS A 190 6.09 -14.06 -27.69
CA HIS A 190 7.04 -13.88 -26.59
C HIS A 190 6.49 -14.42 -25.25
N LEU A 191 5.22 -14.13 -24.94
CA LEU A 191 4.59 -14.62 -23.69
C LEU A 191 4.39 -16.14 -23.73
N ARG A 192 4.08 -16.71 -24.90
CA ARG A 192 3.98 -18.15 -25.08
C ARG A 192 5.35 -18.85 -24.89
N GLU A 193 6.43 -18.27 -25.41
CA GLU A 193 7.78 -18.77 -25.16
C GLU A 193 8.14 -18.72 -23.68
N SER A 194 7.79 -17.63 -22.99
CA SER A 194 7.97 -17.50 -21.55
C SER A 194 7.19 -18.58 -20.78
N TRP A 195 5.96 -18.88 -21.19
CA TRP A 195 5.19 -19.98 -20.64
C TRP A 195 5.84 -21.34 -20.85
N ASN A 196 6.37 -21.60 -22.04
CA ASN A 196 7.08 -22.85 -22.33
C ASN A 196 8.33 -23.03 -21.43
N LYS A 197 9.03 -21.94 -21.11
CA LYS A 197 10.13 -21.96 -20.14
C LYS A 197 9.64 -22.30 -18.72
N VAL A 198 8.47 -21.76 -18.31
CA VAL A 198 7.83 -22.10 -17.02
C VAL A 198 7.51 -23.61 -16.95
N LEU A 199 6.89 -24.15 -18.01
CA LEU A 199 6.58 -25.58 -18.08
C LEU A 199 7.83 -26.46 -18.05
N ALA A 200 8.90 -26.07 -18.75
CA ALA A 200 10.16 -26.80 -18.71
C ALA A 200 10.79 -26.78 -17.31
N GLY A 201 10.80 -25.59 -16.67
CA GLY A 201 11.30 -25.42 -15.31
C GLY A 201 10.51 -26.23 -14.27
N SER A 202 9.19 -26.28 -14.41
CA SER A 202 8.34 -27.05 -13.48
C SER A 202 8.55 -28.57 -13.53
N LYS A 203 8.99 -29.09 -14.70
CA LYS A 203 9.30 -30.52 -14.86
C LYS A 203 10.68 -30.91 -14.31
N SER A 204 11.59 -29.95 -14.16
CA SER A 204 12.97 -30.17 -13.73
C SER A 204 13.20 -29.90 -12.24
N GLN A 205 12.20 -29.42 -11.53
CA GLN A 205 12.30 -29.02 -10.12
C GLN A 205 11.36 -29.85 -9.24
N GLU A 206 11.72 -30.02 -7.97
CA GLU A 206 10.86 -30.62 -6.96
C GLU A 206 10.11 -29.55 -6.17
N ALA A 207 8.84 -29.81 -5.84
CA ALA A 207 8.03 -28.92 -5.03
C ALA A 207 8.45 -28.94 -3.54
N PRO A 208 8.51 -27.77 -2.85
CA PRO A 208 8.18 -26.44 -3.33
C PRO A 208 9.34 -25.75 -4.07
N ALA A 209 9.07 -25.05 -5.18
CA ALA A 209 10.10 -24.34 -5.94
C ALA A 209 9.55 -23.11 -6.68
N LEU A 210 10.37 -22.05 -6.77
CA LEU A 210 10.08 -20.89 -7.60
C LEU A 210 10.45 -21.19 -9.06
N VAL A 211 9.46 -21.24 -9.96
CA VAL A 211 9.66 -21.56 -11.39
C VAL A 211 9.81 -20.32 -12.23
N HIS A 212 9.10 -19.24 -11.88
CA HIS A 212 9.16 -17.96 -12.61
C HIS A 212 9.01 -16.80 -11.64
N ARG A 213 9.93 -15.83 -11.72
CA ARG A 213 9.80 -14.58 -10.96
C ARG A 213 8.83 -13.64 -11.65
N GLY A 214 7.98 -12.99 -10.86
CA GLY A 214 7.17 -11.87 -11.33
C GLY A 214 8.05 -10.70 -11.80
N ALA A 215 7.47 -9.76 -12.56
CA ALA A 215 8.20 -8.57 -12.97
C ALA A 215 8.59 -7.73 -11.74
N GLN A 216 9.87 -7.36 -11.66
CA GLN A 216 10.38 -6.40 -10.69
C GLN A 216 9.73 -5.02 -10.91
N LEU A 217 9.83 -4.12 -9.93
CA LEU A 217 9.16 -2.81 -9.95
C LEU A 217 9.39 -2.06 -11.25
N ILE A 218 10.65 -1.85 -11.64
CA ILE A 218 10.98 -1.04 -12.82
C ILE A 218 10.43 -1.68 -14.10
N GLY A 219 10.66 -2.99 -14.29
CA GLY A 219 10.12 -3.72 -15.44
C GLY A 219 8.58 -3.71 -15.48
N GLY A 220 7.93 -3.86 -14.32
CA GLY A 220 6.47 -3.75 -14.18
C GLY A 220 5.94 -2.35 -14.55
N VAL A 221 6.61 -1.29 -14.09
CA VAL A 221 6.24 0.10 -14.40
C VAL A 221 6.42 0.39 -15.89
N ILE A 222 7.53 -0.03 -16.50
CA ILE A 222 7.76 0.15 -17.94
C ILE A 222 6.68 -0.60 -18.74
N ARG A 223 6.40 -1.85 -18.41
CA ARG A 223 5.37 -2.64 -19.09
C ARG A 223 3.97 -2.05 -18.97
N ASP A 224 3.60 -1.58 -17.76
CA ASP A 224 2.22 -1.24 -17.45
C ASP A 224 1.87 0.24 -17.65
N LEU A 225 2.86 1.14 -17.58
CA LEU A 225 2.64 2.58 -17.57
C LEU A 225 3.28 3.31 -18.74
N PHE A 226 4.52 2.96 -19.09
CA PHE A 226 5.27 3.72 -20.06
C PHE A 226 4.59 3.68 -21.42
N SER A 227 4.16 4.83 -21.92
CA SER A 227 3.42 4.99 -23.18
C SER A 227 3.82 6.31 -23.87
N ASP A 228 3.22 6.60 -25.00
CA ASP A 228 3.35 7.85 -25.75
C ASP A 228 2.95 9.11 -24.93
N LYS A 229 2.19 8.93 -23.84
CA LYS A 229 1.82 10.00 -22.91
C LYS A 229 2.97 10.47 -22.02
N PHE A 230 4.09 9.74 -22.01
CA PHE A 230 5.28 10.11 -21.24
C PHE A 230 6.30 10.83 -22.12
N ASP A 231 6.77 11.99 -21.66
CA ASP A 231 7.81 12.75 -22.36
C ASP A 231 9.15 12.03 -22.29
N ALA A 232 9.52 11.51 -21.12
CA ALA A 232 10.79 10.82 -20.91
C ALA A 232 10.76 9.86 -19.72
N VAL A 233 11.61 8.83 -19.79
CA VAL A 233 12.03 8.00 -18.68
C VAL A 233 13.50 8.22 -18.45
N LYS A 234 13.88 8.61 -17.22
CA LYS A 234 15.27 8.84 -16.83
C LYS A 234 15.72 7.80 -15.82
N ILE A 235 16.85 7.17 -16.04
CA ILE A 235 17.37 6.05 -15.24
C ILE A 235 18.82 6.36 -14.90
N ASP A 236 19.24 6.19 -13.64
CA ASP A 236 20.58 6.44 -13.16
C ASP A 236 21.50 5.20 -13.23
N SER A 237 20.95 4.00 -13.28
CA SER A 237 21.70 2.75 -13.41
C SER A 237 21.88 2.35 -14.87
N LYS A 238 23.14 2.16 -15.30
CA LYS A 238 23.47 1.73 -16.67
C LYS A 238 22.93 0.33 -16.97
N THR A 239 22.95 -0.59 -16.01
CA THR A 239 22.44 -1.95 -16.17
C THR A 239 20.93 -1.92 -16.43
N ILE A 240 20.18 -1.26 -15.55
CA ILE A 240 18.72 -1.13 -15.69
C ILE A 240 18.33 -0.34 -16.96
N TYR A 241 19.11 0.69 -17.31
CA TYR A 241 18.88 1.42 -18.56
C TYR A 241 18.97 0.50 -19.78
N ASN A 242 20.00 -0.36 -19.85
CA ASN A 242 20.15 -1.29 -20.96
C ASN A 242 18.99 -2.31 -21.01
N GLU A 243 18.63 -2.89 -19.88
CA GLU A 243 17.48 -3.83 -19.78
C GLU A 243 16.17 -3.19 -20.24
N VAL A 244 15.87 -1.97 -19.74
CA VAL A 244 14.67 -1.22 -20.13
C VAL A 244 14.71 -0.88 -21.61
N LEU A 245 15.84 -0.43 -22.12
CA LEU A 245 16.00 -0.06 -23.53
C LEU A 245 15.79 -1.27 -24.48
N GLU A 246 16.37 -2.42 -24.12
CA GLU A 246 16.18 -3.68 -24.88
C GLU A 246 14.71 -4.11 -24.88
N TYR A 247 14.06 -4.09 -23.71
CA TYR A 247 12.64 -4.40 -23.59
C TYR A 247 11.78 -3.45 -24.42
N VAL A 248 11.98 -2.13 -24.31
CA VAL A 248 11.22 -1.13 -25.07
C VAL A 248 11.44 -1.30 -26.57
N LYS A 249 12.69 -1.53 -27.02
CA LYS A 249 12.99 -1.80 -28.43
C LYS A 249 12.30 -3.04 -28.95
N SER A 250 12.14 -4.08 -28.14
CA SER A 250 11.47 -5.33 -28.56
C SER A 250 9.95 -5.17 -28.65
N VAL A 251 9.33 -4.38 -27.75
CA VAL A 251 7.86 -4.28 -27.65
C VAL A 251 7.32 -3.07 -28.41
N ASP A 252 7.97 -1.91 -28.30
CA ASP A 252 7.54 -0.64 -28.91
C ASP A 252 8.74 0.26 -29.24
N PRO A 253 9.42 0.00 -30.39
CA PRO A 253 10.66 0.69 -30.77
C PRO A 253 10.53 2.22 -30.84
N GLU A 254 9.34 2.75 -31.12
CA GLU A 254 9.07 4.18 -31.23
C GLU A 254 9.30 4.93 -29.91
N LEU A 255 9.15 4.25 -28.76
CA LEU A 255 9.37 4.83 -27.44
C LEU A 255 10.82 4.78 -26.98
N SER A 256 11.71 4.12 -27.73
CA SER A 256 13.13 3.96 -27.33
C SER A 256 13.87 5.29 -27.21
N ASN A 257 13.49 6.29 -28.02
CA ASN A 257 14.06 7.63 -28.00
C ASN A 257 13.69 8.44 -26.74
N ARG A 258 12.70 8.00 -25.96
CA ARG A 258 12.28 8.63 -24.69
C ARG A 258 12.93 8.02 -23.46
N VAL A 259 13.75 6.98 -23.64
CA VAL A 259 14.51 6.35 -22.54
C VAL A 259 15.90 6.96 -22.47
N HIS A 260 16.26 7.56 -21.36
CA HIS A 260 17.50 8.29 -21.18
C HIS A 260 18.30 7.80 -19.96
N LEU A 261 19.59 7.58 -20.15
CA LEU A 261 20.52 7.36 -19.06
C LEU A 261 20.90 8.71 -18.44
N HIS A 262 20.70 8.85 -17.12
CA HIS A 262 21.23 9.99 -16.38
C HIS A 262 22.73 9.84 -16.17
N LYS A 263 23.50 10.82 -16.64
CA LYS A 263 24.98 10.84 -16.58
C LYS A 263 25.52 12.00 -15.75
N GLY A 264 24.67 12.77 -15.07
CA GLY A 264 25.08 13.89 -14.24
C GLY A 264 25.76 13.44 -12.95
N GLU A 265 26.58 14.31 -12.36
CA GLU A 265 27.17 14.10 -11.02
C GLU A 265 26.12 14.26 -9.92
N GLU A 266 25.15 15.14 -10.14
CA GLU A 266 24.04 15.36 -9.23
C GLU A 266 23.11 14.12 -9.22
N PRO A 267 22.74 13.56 -8.05
CA PRO A 267 21.80 12.44 -7.96
C PRO A 267 20.49 12.73 -8.69
N LEU A 268 19.96 11.71 -9.39
CA LEU A 268 18.78 11.90 -10.23
C LEU A 268 17.58 12.47 -9.46
N PHE A 269 17.35 12.02 -8.24
CA PHE A 269 16.22 12.46 -7.43
C PHE A 269 16.40 13.88 -6.89
N ASP A 270 17.60 14.28 -6.58
CA ASP A 270 17.91 15.64 -6.11
C ASP A 270 17.69 16.67 -7.23
N LYS A 271 18.16 16.33 -8.45
CA LYS A 271 17.95 17.15 -9.65
C LYS A 271 16.47 17.51 -9.91
N TYR A 272 15.53 16.63 -9.52
CA TYR A 272 14.10 16.83 -9.71
C TYR A 272 13.36 17.15 -8.41
N GLY A 273 14.06 17.41 -7.31
CA GLY A 273 13.48 17.72 -6.00
C GLY A 273 12.60 16.59 -5.42
N VAL A 274 12.81 15.34 -5.90
CA VAL A 274 11.99 14.20 -5.51
C VAL A 274 12.19 13.86 -4.02
N GLY A 275 13.43 13.94 -3.52
CA GLY A 275 13.76 13.65 -2.12
C GLY A 275 13.00 14.54 -1.15
N GLU A 276 12.97 15.85 -1.42
CA GLU A 276 12.23 16.82 -0.60
C GLU A 276 10.71 16.57 -0.62
N GLU A 277 10.14 16.28 -1.79
CA GLU A 277 8.71 15.97 -1.90
C GLU A 277 8.34 14.67 -1.18
N ILE A 278 9.22 13.66 -1.18
CA ILE A 278 9.04 12.45 -0.39
C ILE A 278 9.04 12.79 1.11
N GLN A 279 9.98 13.60 1.60
CA GLN A 279 10.00 14.02 3.01
C GLN A 279 8.72 14.75 3.40
N ARG A 280 8.25 15.68 2.57
CA ARG A 280 6.98 16.40 2.78
C ARG A 280 5.75 15.47 2.80
N ALA A 281 5.83 14.33 2.10
CA ALA A 281 4.76 13.34 2.15
C ALA A 281 4.58 12.65 3.52
N PHE A 282 5.51 12.82 4.46
CA PHE A 282 5.36 12.36 5.85
C PHE A 282 4.77 13.42 6.78
N GLU A 283 4.69 14.68 6.34
CA GLU A 283 4.10 15.74 7.14
C GLU A 283 2.57 15.56 7.21
N ARG A 284 2.01 15.73 8.41
CA ARG A 284 0.55 15.70 8.60
C ARG A 284 -0.12 16.88 7.91
N LYS A 285 0.55 18.03 7.87
CA LYS A 285 0.02 19.30 7.37
C LYS A 285 0.59 19.59 5.99
N VAL A 286 -0.29 19.74 5.00
CA VAL A 286 0.07 20.02 3.61
C VAL A 286 -0.46 21.40 3.21
N PRO A 287 0.40 22.35 2.84
CA PRO A 287 -0.02 23.68 2.45
C PRO A 287 -0.74 23.69 1.10
N LEU A 288 -1.75 24.54 0.95
CA LEU A 288 -2.45 24.77 -0.30
C LEU A 288 -1.86 25.98 -1.06
N LYS A 289 -1.88 25.93 -2.40
CA LYS A 289 -1.29 26.96 -3.26
C LYS A 289 -1.88 28.35 -3.06
N LEU A 290 -3.18 28.44 -2.78
CA LEU A 290 -3.91 29.70 -2.59
C LEU A 290 -3.88 30.19 -1.15
N GLY A 291 -3.27 29.45 -0.26
CA GLY A 291 -3.29 29.65 1.18
C GLY A 291 -4.24 28.65 1.87
N GLY A 292 -4.05 28.45 3.17
CA GLY A 292 -4.69 27.37 3.90
C GLY A 292 -3.84 26.09 3.86
N HIS A 293 -4.41 25.00 4.33
CA HIS A 293 -3.74 23.71 4.39
C HIS A 293 -4.76 22.59 4.59
N ILE A 294 -4.36 21.36 4.24
CA ILE A 294 -5.06 20.15 4.65
C ILE A 294 -4.25 19.44 5.73
N VAL A 295 -4.93 18.73 6.61
CA VAL A 295 -4.33 17.85 7.63
C VAL A 295 -4.75 16.42 7.35
N ILE A 296 -3.81 15.50 7.18
CA ILE A 296 -4.06 14.10 6.84
C ILE A 296 -3.66 13.24 8.04
N GLU A 297 -4.63 12.50 8.59
CA GLU A 297 -4.44 11.67 9.77
C GLU A 297 -4.98 10.26 9.53
N PRO A 298 -4.10 9.24 9.54
CA PRO A 298 -4.54 7.86 9.55
C PRO A 298 -5.05 7.48 10.94
N THR A 299 -6.19 6.80 10.97
CA THR A 299 -6.70 6.09 12.15
C THR A 299 -6.54 4.58 11.93
N GLU A 300 -7.01 3.75 12.88
CA GLU A 300 -6.98 2.30 12.73
C GLU A 300 -7.77 1.80 11.51
N ALA A 301 -8.95 2.37 11.24
CA ALA A 301 -9.89 1.88 10.24
C ALA A 301 -10.01 2.76 8.98
N LEU A 302 -9.73 4.06 9.10
CA LEU A 302 -9.94 5.03 8.02
C LEU A 302 -8.86 6.13 8.05
N VAL A 303 -8.84 6.96 7.02
CA VAL A 303 -8.02 8.19 6.99
C VAL A 303 -8.96 9.39 7.03
N SER A 304 -8.74 10.30 7.96
CA SER A 304 -9.41 11.60 8.00
C SER A 304 -8.56 12.68 7.34
N ILE A 305 -9.21 13.58 6.63
CA ILE A 305 -8.56 14.73 5.98
C ILE A 305 -9.37 15.96 6.32
N ASP A 306 -8.76 16.92 7.01
CA ASP A 306 -9.38 18.19 7.42
C ASP A 306 -8.87 19.34 6.56
N VAL A 307 -9.75 20.24 6.11
CA VAL A 307 -9.43 21.39 5.24
C VAL A 307 -9.55 22.68 6.02
N ASN A 308 -8.47 23.45 6.05
CA ASN A 308 -8.38 24.70 6.78
C ASN A 308 -8.02 25.89 5.87
N THR A 309 -8.73 27.03 6.00
CA THR A 309 -8.38 28.29 5.30
C THR A 309 -7.08 28.92 5.80
N GLY A 310 -6.69 28.62 7.06
CA GLY A 310 -5.55 29.27 7.70
C GLY A 310 -5.76 30.79 7.79
N ARG A 311 -4.75 31.55 7.34
CA ARG A 311 -4.79 33.02 7.28
C ARG A 311 -5.28 33.55 5.93
N PHE A 312 -5.76 32.71 5.04
CA PHE A 312 -6.21 33.12 3.72
C PHE A 312 -7.58 33.78 3.82
N THR A 313 -7.63 35.08 3.56
CA THR A 313 -8.85 35.95 3.63
C THR A 313 -9.34 36.37 2.26
N GLY A 314 -8.85 35.75 1.17
CA GLY A 314 -9.19 36.13 -0.22
C GLY A 314 -8.32 37.25 -0.78
N LYS A 315 -8.24 37.35 -2.12
CA LYS A 315 -7.54 38.45 -2.84
C LYS A 315 -8.56 39.47 -3.28
N GLY A 316 -8.31 40.77 -2.99
CA GLY A 316 -9.09 41.88 -3.51
C GLY A 316 -9.76 42.77 -2.46
N LYS A 317 -10.27 43.94 -2.89
CA LYS A 317 -10.90 44.97 -2.02
C LYS A 317 -12.31 44.57 -1.53
N LYS A 318 -13.03 43.68 -2.25
CA LYS A 318 -14.31 43.10 -1.81
C LYS A 318 -14.08 41.63 -1.42
N LYS A 319 -13.99 41.39 -0.12
CA LYS A 319 -13.89 40.05 0.42
C LYS A 319 -15.24 39.35 0.36
N ASP A 320 -15.39 38.37 -0.50
CA ASP A 320 -16.53 37.44 -0.52
C ASP A 320 -16.13 36.17 0.19
N PRO A 321 -16.61 35.91 1.42
CA PRO A 321 -16.27 34.73 2.17
C PRO A 321 -16.64 33.44 1.43
N ALA A 322 -17.81 33.39 0.82
CA ALA A 322 -18.31 32.21 0.11
C ALA A 322 -17.39 31.80 -1.07
N LYS A 323 -16.93 32.82 -1.82
CA LYS A 323 -15.99 32.61 -2.92
C LYS A 323 -14.60 32.15 -2.43
N THR A 324 -14.16 32.70 -1.31
CA THR A 324 -12.87 32.31 -0.68
C THR A 324 -12.92 30.86 -0.22
N ILE A 325 -14.00 30.44 0.46
CA ILE A 325 -14.24 29.07 0.89
C ILE A 325 -14.25 28.12 -0.31
N LEU A 326 -15.02 28.47 -1.35
CA LEU A 326 -15.07 27.65 -2.57
C LEU A 326 -13.69 27.47 -3.20
N GLN A 327 -12.91 28.55 -3.34
CA GLN A 327 -11.55 28.46 -3.91
C GLN A 327 -10.61 27.60 -3.05
N THR A 328 -10.70 27.71 -1.74
CA THR A 328 -9.91 26.88 -0.82
C THR A 328 -10.31 25.41 -0.96
N ASN A 329 -11.61 25.11 -0.98
CA ASN A 329 -12.11 23.74 -1.10
C ASN A 329 -11.77 23.11 -2.46
N LEU A 330 -11.83 23.88 -3.56
CA LEU A 330 -11.37 23.41 -4.88
C LEU A 330 -9.88 23.09 -4.88
N GLY A 331 -9.05 23.97 -4.30
CA GLY A 331 -7.61 23.71 -4.14
C GLY A 331 -7.32 22.50 -3.25
N ALA A 332 -8.10 22.33 -2.19
CA ALA A 332 -8.01 21.17 -1.33
C ALA A 332 -8.39 19.87 -2.05
N ALA A 333 -9.45 19.87 -2.87
CA ALA A 333 -9.86 18.70 -3.65
C ALA A 333 -8.75 18.21 -4.60
N GLN A 334 -8.05 19.14 -5.27
CA GLN A 334 -6.90 18.84 -6.12
C GLN A 334 -5.74 18.25 -5.30
N GLU A 335 -5.40 18.89 -4.19
CA GLU A 335 -4.28 18.45 -3.35
C GLU A 335 -4.57 17.11 -2.65
N ILE A 336 -5.81 16.89 -2.19
CA ILE A 336 -6.25 15.60 -1.63
C ILE A 336 -6.02 14.49 -2.65
N ALA A 337 -6.50 14.62 -3.88
CA ALA A 337 -6.31 13.61 -4.92
C ALA A 337 -4.81 13.34 -5.20
N LYS A 338 -3.97 14.39 -5.22
CA LYS A 338 -2.51 14.25 -5.35
C LYS A 338 -1.92 13.49 -4.16
N GLN A 339 -2.25 13.87 -2.92
CA GLN A 339 -1.71 13.26 -1.72
C GLN A 339 -2.13 11.80 -1.53
N LEU A 340 -3.34 11.43 -1.93
CA LEU A 340 -3.80 10.03 -1.93
C LEU A 340 -2.95 9.15 -2.86
N ARG A 341 -2.55 9.67 -4.03
CA ARG A 341 -1.67 8.97 -4.98
C ARG A 341 -0.23 8.93 -4.45
N LEU A 342 0.30 10.07 -4.01
CA LEU A 342 1.69 10.21 -3.56
C LEU A 342 1.99 9.33 -2.34
N ARG A 343 1.09 9.33 -1.36
CA ARG A 343 1.23 8.55 -0.11
C ARG A 343 0.72 7.12 -0.24
N ASP A 344 0.11 6.75 -1.37
CA ASP A 344 -0.60 5.48 -1.62
C ASP A 344 -1.62 5.14 -0.52
N ILE A 345 -2.41 6.16 -0.13
CA ILE A 345 -3.45 6.01 0.88
C ILE A 345 -4.64 5.26 0.28
N GLY A 346 -5.07 4.16 0.93
CA GLY A 346 -6.21 3.36 0.49
C GLY A 346 -7.08 2.91 1.64
N GLY A 347 -8.27 2.46 1.32
CA GLY A 347 -9.32 2.09 2.28
C GLY A 347 -10.43 3.12 2.31
N ILE A 348 -11.03 3.33 3.48
CA ILE A 348 -12.05 4.34 3.72
C ILE A 348 -11.35 5.67 4.01
N ILE A 349 -11.79 6.75 3.38
CA ILE A 349 -11.26 8.10 3.54
C ILE A 349 -12.45 9.03 3.76
N VAL A 350 -12.34 9.92 4.73
CA VAL A 350 -13.33 10.96 5.02
C VAL A 350 -12.63 12.30 4.92
N ALA A 351 -13.10 13.15 4.01
CA ALA A 351 -12.57 14.50 3.83
C ALA A 351 -13.60 15.52 4.34
N ASP A 352 -13.16 16.34 5.30
CA ASP A 352 -13.92 17.39 5.93
C ASP A 352 -13.60 18.73 5.23
N PHE A 353 -14.48 19.15 4.33
CA PHE A 353 -14.35 20.39 3.62
C PHE A 353 -14.99 21.54 4.41
N ILE A 354 -14.47 22.75 4.22
CA ILE A 354 -15.02 23.93 4.85
C ILE A 354 -16.48 24.07 4.44
N ASP A 355 -17.36 24.34 5.40
CA ASP A 355 -18.80 24.43 5.20
C ASP A 355 -19.19 25.35 4.04
N MET A 356 -20.10 24.84 3.19
CA MET A 356 -20.64 25.55 2.03
C MET A 356 -22.16 25.53 2.08
N GLU A 357 -22.76 26.72 2.16
CA GLU A 357 -24.24 26.84 2.15
C GLU A 357 -24.83 26.43 0.80
N SER A 358 -24.17 26.82 -0.30
CA SER A 358 -24.64 26.59 -1.67
C SER A 358 -24.44 25.14 -2.12
N GLN A 359 -25.51 24.46 -2.54
CA GLN A 359 -25.46 23.14 -3.16
C GLN A 359 -24.58 23.16 -4.42
N ALA A 360 -24.67 24.21 -5.23
CA ALA A 360 -23.85 24.34 -6.44
C ALA A 360 -22.35 24.37 -6.12
N HIS A 361 -21.94 24.98 -5.01
CA HIS A 361 -20.54 24.94 -4.56
C HIS A 361 -20.11 23.54 -4.11
N ARG A 362 -20.97 22.83 -3.38
CA ARG A 362 -20.71 21.43 -2.98
C ARG A 362 -20.53 20.52 -4.19
N ASP A 363 -21.39 20.68 -5.20
CA ASP A 363 -21.34 19.90 -6.45
C ASP A 363 -20.05 20.20 -7.23
N GLN A 364 -19.61 21.46 -7.27
CA GLN A 364 -18.35 21.86 -7.90
C GLN A 364 -17.13 21.22 -7.22
N VAL A 365 -17.08 21.22 -5.89
CA VAL A 365 -15.98 20.62 -5.14
C VAL A 365 -15.95 19.10 -5.36
N LEU A 366 -17.10 18.43 -5.33
CA LEU A 366 -17.19 17.01 -5.62
C LEU A 366 -16.75 16.67 -7.06
N HIS A 367 -17.18 17.50 -8.02
CA HIS A 367 -16.79 17.34 -9.42
C HIS A 367 -15.28 17.49 -9.60
N GLU A 368 -14.68 18.51 -8.99
CA GLU A 368 -13.23 18.74 -9.01
C GLU A 368 -12.46 17.57 -8.43
N LEU A 369 -12.89 17.08 -7.25
CA LEU A 369 -12.28 15.90 -6.63
C LEU A 369 -12.36 14.66 -7.55
N LYS A 370 -13.54 14.39 -8.13
CA LYS A 370 -13.74 13.25 -9.04
C LYS A 370 -12.88 13.38 -10.30
N THR A 371 -12.72 14.58 -10.84
CA THR A 371 -11.89 14.86 -12.02
C THR A 371 -10.42 14.50 -11.75
N HIS A 372 -9.88 14.93 -10.60
CA HIS A 372 -8.51 14.64 -10.24
C HIS A 372 -8.30 13.17 -9.83
N LEU A 373 -9.29 12.53 -9.18
CA LEU A 373 -9.29 11.10 -8.89
C LEU A 373 -9.38 10.23 -10.16
N GLY A 374 -9.95 10.76 -11.25
CA GLY A 374 -9.97 10.07 -12.55
C GLY A 374 -8.59 9.78 -13.15
N ARG A 375 -7.55 10.51 -12.71
CA ARG A 375 -6.14 10.25 -13.07
C ARG A 375 -5.48 9.14 -12.24
N ASP A 376 -6.14 8.70 -11.16
CA ASP A 376 -5.64 7.63 -10.29
C ASP A 376 -5.87 6.27 -10.94
N ARG A 377 -4.86 5.41 -10.88
CA ARG A 377 -4.96 4.02 -11.37
C ARG A 377 -5.76 3.13 -10.44
N ALA A 378 -5.75 3.43 -9.13
CA ALA A 378 -6.54 2.75 -8.14
C ALA A 378 -8.04 3.05 -8.36
N ARG A 379 -8.90 2.07 -8.11
CA ARG A 379 -10.34 2.30 -8.14
C ARG A 379 -10.73 3.17 -6.97
N THR A 380 -11.32 4.31 -7.28
CA THR A 380 -11.86 5.27 -6.31
C THR A 380 -13.37 5.40 -6.49
N LYS A 381 -14.07 5.62 -5.38
CA LYS A 381 -15.50 5.95 -5.38
C LYS A 381 -15.72 7.03 -4.33
N ALA A 382 -16.05 8.25 -4.77
CA ALA A 382 -16.44 9.36 -3.91
C ALA A 382 -17.97 9.52 -3.94
N PHE A 383 -18.57 9.71 -2.77
CA PHE A 383 -19.98 9.92 -2.58
C PHE A 383 -20.33 11.43 -2.60
N GLU A 384 -21.60 11.78 -2.50
CA GLU A 384 -22.06 13.15 -2.45
C GLU A 384 -21.61 13.83 -1.15
N VAL A 385 -21.49 15.17 -1.20
CA VAL A 385 -21.16 15.97 0.00
C VAL A 385 -22.33 15.86 0.99
N SER A 386 -22.06 15.39 2.20
CA SER A 386 -23.05 15.29 3.26
C SER A 386 -23.52 16.67 3.73
N SER A 387 -24.60 16.71 4.54
CA SER A 387 -25.07 17.94 5.19
C SER A 387 -24.05 18.57 6.14
N LEU A 388 -23.07 17.79 6.59
CA LEU A 388 -21.97 18.23 7.45
C LEU A 388 -20.72 18.68 6.68
N GLY A 389 -20.77 18.80 5.34
CA GLY A 389 -19.61 19.17 4.54
C GLY A 389 -18.65 18.00 4.23
N LEU A 390 -18.93 16.79 4.72
CA LEU A 390 -18.06 15.64 4.56
C LEU A 390 -18.21 15.00 3.18
N ILE A 391 -17.07 14.60 2.58
CA ILE A 391 -17.01 13.68 1.45
C ILE A 391 -16.46 12.35 1.92
N GLU A 392 -17.32 11.34 1.91
CA GLU A 392 -16.90 9.96 2.11
C GLU A 392 -16.40 9.37 0.79
N MET A 393 -15.28 8.66 0.84
CA MET A 393 -14.77 7.97 -0.34
C MET A 393 -14.06 6.68 0.00
N THR A 394 -13.93 5.82 -0.99
CA THR A 394 -13.11 4.62 -0.91
C THR A 394 -12.07 4.62 -2.02
N ARG A 395 -10.85 4.19 -1.69
CA ARG A 395 -9.78 3.94 -2.64
C ARG A 395 -9.25 2.52 -2.46
N GLN A 396 -9.16 1.77 -3.54
CA GLN A 396 -8.62 0.41 -3.50
C GLN A 396 -7.15 0.45 -3.06
N ARG A 397 -6.79 -0.36 -2.04
CA ARG A 397 -5.39 -0.56 -1.66
C ARG A 397 -4.71 -1.39 -2.75
N VAL A 398 -3.69 -0.82 -3.37
CA VAL A 398 -2.90 -1.49 -4.44
C VAL A 398 -1.58 -2.01 -3.86
N ARG A 399 -1.02 -1.28 -2.90
CA ARG A 399 0.25 -1.54 -2.19
C ARG A 399 0.14 -1.07 -0.73
N PRO A 400 1.11 -1.42 0.13
CA PRO A 400 1.29 -0.72 1.40
C PRO A 400 1.49 0.77 1.17
N SER A 401 0.96 1.62 2.05
CA SER A 401 1.19 3.07 1.95
C SER A 401 2.68 3.40 2.09
N LEU A 402 3.11 4.50 1.49
CA LEU A 402 4.49 5.00 1.59
C LEU A 402 4.93 5.13 3.06
N PHE A 403 4.01 5.59 3.92
CA PHE A 403 4.23 5.71 5.34
C PHE A 403 4.56 4.35 5.99
N ASN A 404 3.76 3.32 5.75
CA ASN A 404 3.99 1.99 6.31
C ASN A 404 5.25 1.30 5.76
N SER A 405 5.65 1.64 4.53
CA SER A 405 6.84 1.05 3.89
C SER A 405 8.16 1.66 4.40
N LEU A 406 8.13 2.90 4.88
CA LEU A 406 9.33 3.65 5.25
C LEU A 406 9.44 3.98 6.74
N THR A 407 8.40 3.69 7.54
CA THR A 407 8.41 3.98 8.98
C THR A 407 8.07 2.76 9.82
N SER A 408 8.46 2.81 11.08
CA SER A 408 8.04 1.87 12.12
C SER A 408 7.24 2.60 13.21
N VAL A 409 6.49 1.84 13.99
CA VAL A 409 5.77 2.41 15.14
C VAL A 409 6.78 2.99 16.15
N CYS A 410 6.53 4.23 16.59
CA CYS A 410 7.38 4.88 17.57
C CYS A 410 7.41 4.05 18.89
N THR A 411 8.61 3.71 19.35
CA THR A 411 8.80 2.91 20.56
C THR A 411 8.35 3.64 21.82
N SER A 412 8.48 4.96 21.87
CA SER A 412 8.10 5.77 23.02
C SER A 412 6.58 5.89 23.19
N CYS A 413 5.85 6.29 22.13
CA CYS A 413 4.40 6.49 22.25
C CYS A 413 3.58 5.32 21.71
N ARG A 414 4.20 4.27 21.15
CA ARG A 414 3.56 3.08 20.58
C ARG A 414 2.43 3.41 19.58
N GLY A 415 2.61 4.52 18.86
CA GLY A 415 1.65 5.00 17.87
C GLY A 415 0.58 5.96 18.40
N VAL A 416 0.52 6.21 19.72
CA VAL A 416 -0.50 7.08 20.33
C VAL A 416 -0.23 8.58 20.05
N GLY A 417 1.04 8.95 19.75
CA GLY A 417 1.47 10.34 19.52
C GLY A 417 1.60 11.18 20.80
N ARG A 418 1.37 10.58 21.98
CA ARG A 418 1.49 11.23 23.30
C ARG A 418 2.12 10.26 24.30
N VAL A 419 2.87 10.81 25.24
CA VAL A 419 3.43 10.12 26.41
C VAL A 419 2.99 10.83 27.68
N TYR A 420 3.02 10.15 28.81
CA TYR A 420 2.75 10.80 30.07
C TYR A 420 3.79 11.89 30.37
N THR A 421 3.34 12.98 31.00
CA THR A 421 4.26 14.02 31.46
C THR A 421 5.12 13.51 32.62
N PRO A 422 6.35 14.03 32.82
CA PRO A 422 7.20 13.67 33.95
C PRO A 422 6.50 13.78 35.31
N ALA A 423 5.62 14.78 35.44
CA ALA A 423 4.80 14.94 36.66
C ALA A 423 3.85 13.77 36.88
N THR A 424 3.18 13.30 35.82
CA THR A 424 2.26 12.16 35.88
C THR A 424 3.00 10.89 36.27
N VAL A 425 4.14 10.63 35.57
CA VAL A 425 5.00 9.47 35.90
C VAL A 425 5.47 9.49 37.35
N LEU A 426 5.88 10.64 37.83
CA LEU A 426 6.28 10.80 39.24
C LEU A 426 5.14 10.42 40.20
N ARG A 427 3.91 10.82 39.93
CA ARG A 427 2.74 10.41 40.74
C ARG A 427 2.43 8.90 40.63
N GLN A 428 2.67 8.30 39.53
CA GLN A 428 2.57 6.83 39.35
C GLN A 428 3.64 6.12 40.19
N ILE A 429 4.89 6.58 40.12
CA ILE A 429 5.98 6.06 40.95
C ILE A 429 5.63 6.19 42.44
N GLU A 430 5.19 7.37 42.91
CA GLU A 430 4.78 7.59 44.27
C GLU A 430 3.70 6.62 44.75
N ARG A 431 2.65 6.42 43.93
CA ARG A 431 1.57 5.46 44.23
C ARG A 431 2.08 4.03 44.31
N SER A 432 2.93 3.64 43.34
CA SER A 432 3.53 2.30 43.27
C SER A 432 4.42 2.00 44.48
N LEU A 433 5.24 2.97 44.92
CA LEU A 433 6.07 2.83 46.12
C LEU A 433 5.22 2.75 47.39
N ARG A 434 4.13 3.48 47.47
CA ARG A 434 3.19 3.37 48.62
C ARG A 434 2.54 1.98 48.65
N ARG A 435 2.19 1.43 47.49
CA ARG A 435 1.64 0.07 47.39
C ARG A 435 2.66 -0.99 47.81
N ALA A 436 3.92 -0.87 47.36
CA ALA A 436 5.01 -1.74 47.81
C ALA A 436 5.25 -1.66 49.31
N GLY A 437 5.25 -0.44 49.88
CA GLY A 437 5.38 -0.25 51.32
C GLY A 437 4.24 -0.84 52.15
N SER A 438 3.02 -0.84 51.64
CA SER A 438 1.85 -1.46 52.28
C SER A 438 1.94 -2.99 52.29
N ALA A 439 2.54 -3.60 51.25
CA ALA A 439 2.76 -5.04 51.18
C ALA A 439 3.81 -5.54 52.18
N LYS A 440 4.72 -4.69 52.64
CA LYS A 440 5.80 -4.99 53.64
C LYS A 440 6.74 -6.12 53.24
N GLU A 441 6.80 -6.45 51.98
CA GLU A 441 7.65 -7.53 51.47
C GLU A 441 9.04 -7.00 51.09
N GLU A 442 9.12 -5.74 50.67
CA GLU A 442 10.33 -5.14 50.15
C GLU A 442 11.01 -4.26 51.22
N LYS A 443 12.31 -4.42 51.37
CA LYS A 443 13.12 -3.59 52.29
C LYS A 443 13.84 -2.47 51.60
N ARG A 444 14.22 -2.70 50.34
CA ARG A 444 14.96 -1.77 49.51
C ARG A 444 14.39 -1.81 48.09
N ILE A 445 14.13 -0.61 47.52
CA ILE A 445 13.76 -0.46 46.10
C ILE A 445 14.62 0.63 45.46
N VAL A 446 15.21 0.28 44.31
CA VAL A 446 15.84 1.22 43.39
C VAL A 446 14.83 1.54 42.31
N VAL A 447 14.48 2.80 42.12
CA VAL A 447 13.59 3.23 41.04
C VAL A 447 14.46 3.66 39.85
N ARG A 448 14.40 2.93 38.77
CA ARG A 448 14.99 3.35 37.49
C ARG A 448 13.96 4.14 36.69
N LEU A 449 14.34 5.30 36.18
CA LEU A 449 13.44 6.25 35.53
C LEU A 449 14.21 7.15 34.57
N HIS A 450 13.49 7.75 33.61
CA HIS A 450 14.10 8.65 32.65
C HIS A 450 14.74 9.88 33.33
N PRO A 451 15.90 10.42 32.85
CA PRO A 451 16.59 11.56 33.43
C PRO A 451 15.70 12.78 33.69
N GLU A 452 14.79 13.11 32.78
CA GLU A 452 13.85 14.24 32.99
C GLU A 452 12.93 14.07 34.20
N VAL A 453 12.50 12.84 34.48
CA VAL A 453 11.68 12.54 35.65
C VAL A 453 12.55 12.64 36.94
N ALA A 454 13.80 12.16 36.87
CA ALA A 454 14.75 12.26 37.95
C ALA A 454 15.06 13.74 38.30
N LEU A 455 15.33 14.55 37.28
CA LEU A 455 15.61 15.98 37.44
C LEU A 455 14.44 16.70 38.11
N ARG A 456 13.21 16.38 37.71
CA ARG A 456 12.03 16.95 38.36
C ARG A 456 11.93 16.63 39.85
N VAL A 457 12.32 15.42 40.26
CA VAL A 457 12.36 15.07 41.70
C VAL A 457 13.38 15.92 42.45
N ILE A 458 14.54 16.18 41.83
CA ILE A 458 15.63 16.94 42.46
C ILE A 458 15.27 18.42 42.58
N GLU A 459 14.73 19.01 41.51
CA GLU A 459 14.49 20.45 41.42
C GLU A 459 13.16 20.89 42.05
N GLU A 460 12.07 20.17 41.71
CA GLU A 460 10.73 20.60 42.12
C GLU A 460 10.24 19.97 43.43
N GLU A 461 10.70 18.74 43.74
CA GLU A 461 10.27 18.03 44.96
C GLU A 461 11.42 17.41 45.75
N PRO A 462 12.42 18.19 46.19
CA PRO A 462 13.64 17.66 46.84
C PRO A 462 13.37 16.87 48.14
N GLY A 463 12.21 17.06 48.75
CA GLY A 463 11.80 16.33 49.95
C GLY A 463 11.01 15.04 49.72
N LEU A 464 10.66 14.71 48.45
CA LEU A 464 9.78 13.59 48.14
C LEU A 464 10.32 12.25 48.62
N LEU A 465 11.56 11.94 48.26
CA LEU A 465 12.19 10.68 48.68
C LEU A 465 12.26 10.51 50.20
N LYS A 466 12.59 11.57 50.92
CA LYS A 466 12.61 11.55 52.39
C LYS A 466 11.22 11.24 52.94
N ARG A 467 10.17 11.88 52.42
CA ARG A 467 8.77 11.63 52.82
C ARG A 467 8.34 10.19 52.52
N LEU A 468 8.72 9.67 51.33
CA LEU A 468 8.38 8.31 50.92
C LEU A 468 9.11 7.26 51.76
N ARG A 469 10.41 7.43 52.05
CA ARG A 469 11.19 6.54 52.97
C ARG A 469 10.55 6.48 54.33
N SER A 470 10.23 7.63 54.92
CA SER A 470 9.57 7.70 56.24
C SER A 470 8.22 7.00 56.27
N ARG A 471 7.42 7.15 55.20
CA ARG A 471 6.06 6.59 55.12
C ARG A 471 6.04 5.10 54.81
N THR A 472 6.90 4.63 53.91
CA THR A 472 6.96 3.22 53.45
C THR A 472 7.87 2.35 54.31
N ARG A 473 8.77 2.96 55.09
CA ARG A 473 9.83 2.30 55.87
C ARG A 473 10.78 1.45 55.01
N MET A 474 10.91 1.80 53.74
CA MET A 474 11.83 1.16 52.79
C MET A 474 13.03 2.06 52.52
N ASP A 475 14.19 1.47 52.24
CA ASP A 475 15.31 2.19 51.63
C ASP A 475 15.01 2.42 50.14
N LEU A 476 14.90 3.69 49.75
CA LEU A 476 14.54 4.10 48.39
C LEU A 476 15.69 4.87 47.74
N SER A 477 16.08 4.49 46.55
CA SER A 477 17.03 5.26 45.74
C SER A 477 16.50 5.45 44.34
N LEU A 478 16.93 6.54 43.72
CA LEU A 478 16.66 6.79 42.28
C LEU A 478 17.92 6.52 41.48
N ARG A 479 17.74 5.97 40.29
CA ARG A 479 18.78 5.80 39.29
C ARG A 479 18.20 6.26 37.95
N ASP A 480 18.79 7.27 37.38
CA ASP A 480 18.44 7.71 36.04
C ASP A 480 18.96 6.73 35.00
N ASP A 481 18.16 6.52 33.94
CA ASP A 481 18.48 5.64 32.84
C ASP A 481 17.90 6.21 31.52
N PRO A 482 18.75 6.72 30.64
CA PRO A 482 18.30 7.31 29.37
C PRO A 482 17.71 6.29 28.40
N LEU A 483 17.88 4.99 28.66
CA LEU A 483 17.31 3.93 27.82
C LEU A 483 15.86 3.59 28.19
N ILE A 484 15.35 4.09 29.29
CA ILE A 484 13.94 3.94 29.70
C ILE A 484 13.12 5.06 29.07
N GLY A 485 11.93 4.73 28.56
CA GLY A 485 11.01 5.71 28.00
C GLY A 485 10.59 6.77 29.03
N LEU A 486 10.25 7.97 28.53
CA LEU A 486 9.85 9.09 29.39
C LEU A 486 8.66 8.75 30.32
N ASP A 487 7.77 7.88 29.86
CA ASP A 487 6.56 7.42 30.52
C ASP A 487 6.71 6.05 31.20
N GLU A 488 7.94 5.54 31.28
CA GLU A 488 8.24 4.25 31.88
C GLU A 488 9.10 4.43 33.16
N PHE A 489 8.96 3.48 34.06
CA PHE A 489 9.85 3.33 35.22
C PHE A 489 9.96 1.84 35.58
N ARG A 490 11.02 1.49 36.31
CA ARG A 490 11.20 0.15 36.87
C ARG A 490 11.46 0.23 38.36
N LEU A 491 10.88 -0.71 39.10
CA LEU A 491 11.09 -0.91 40.53
C LEU A 491 11.96 -2.16 40.72
N LEU A 492 13.18 -1.97 41.16
CA LEU A 492 14.14 -3.06 41.37
C LEU A 492 14.32 -3.31 42.90
N SER A 493 14.07 -4.54 43.30
CA SER A 493 14.11 -4.92 44.72
C SER A 493 15.38 -5.69 45.11
N GLY A 494 15.84 -5.45 46.31
CA GLY A 494 16.93 -6.17 46.95
C GLY A 494 18.32 -5.94 46.36
N PRO A 495 19.34 -6.69 46.82
CA PRO A 495 20.72 -6.58 46.34
C PRO A 495 20.89 -7.12 44.89
N SER A 496 20.05 -8.07 44.48
CA SER A 496 20.04 -8.66 43.13
C SER A 496 19.28 -7.82 42.10
N GLU A 497 18.74 -6.66 42.49
CA GLU A 497 17.96 -5.78 41.60
C GLU A 497 16.84 -6.49 40.84
N THR A 498 16.11 -7.40 41.50
CA THR A 498 14.99 -8.12 40.90
C THR A 498 13.88 -7.15 40.48
N ASP A 499 13.41 -7.22 39.22
CA ASP A 499 12.33 -6.34 38.73
C ASP A 499 10.98 -6.76 39.34
N VAL A 500 10.42 -5.90 40.16
CA VAL A 500 9.11 -6.06 40.81
C VAL A 500 8.07 -5.07 40.28
N THR A 501 8.37 -4.43 39.19
CA THR A 501 7.49 -3.40 38.58
C THR A 501 6.08 -3.92 38.33
N SER A 502 5.94 -5.08 37.70
CA SER A 502 4.64 -5.68 37.39
C SER A 502 3.78 -5.97 38.64
N LYS A 503 4.41 -6.19 39.79
CA LYS A 503 3.73 -6.45 41.06
C LYS A 503 3.13 -5.20 41.71
N TYR A 504 3.81 -4.07 41.58
CA TYR A 504 3.45 -2.86 42.32
C TYR A 504 3.04 -1.67 41.45
N ALA A 505 3.38 -1.68 40.15
CA ALA A 505 3.03 -0.57 39.26
C ALA A 505 1.52 -0.30 39.24
N VAL A 506 1.20 0.98 39.29
CA VAL A 506 -0.17 1.48 39.17
C VAL A 506 -0.26 2.19 37.82
N ALA A 507 -1.18 1.71 36.97
CA ALA A 507 -1.46 2.32 35.69
C ALA A 507 -2.02 3.75 35.83
#